data_19c9915ac4f61b4bbe6a7fcd702cdd7a
#
_entry.id   19c9915ac4f61b4bbe6a7fcd702cdd7a
#
_cell.length_a   1.000
_cell.length_b   1.000
_cell.length_c   1.000
_cell.angle_alpha   90.00
_cell.angle_beta   90.00
_cell.angle_gamma   90.00
#
_symmetry.space_group_name_H-M   'P 1'
#
loop_
_entity.id
_entity.type
_entity.pdbx_description
1 polymer ?
#
loop_
_entity_poly.entity_id
_entity_poly.type
_entity_poly.pdbx_seq_one_letter_code
_entity_poly.pdbx_strand_id
1 'polypeptide(L)'
;MKCYIKDYPRPQLVRKDWKNLNEKWKFWYGDEEQPQIREITVPFTYETPASGINDTEVHGSVWYERTVELKSVDPDTHSVLLHFEGSDYRTRVWINGWLVGEHTGGYERFTFDITEYVKGGENKIRVCVEDSLSMTQPRGKQRWQKENFGCWYVQTTGIWKTVWLEYVPKNYLKYVKMTPDVKNRSLYLEYEMELAGEQDCENLAIETEICMEDRIVVRSMTEVTGERTKISLSLEQQDGIEPWAIYLWRPEDPKLYDVTFKVWKSGQLLDQVYSYFGMREIEIRDGNILLNGIPLYQKLILDQGYWEESHLTPPTEEALIEDIDKIHALGYNGLRKHEKVEDERFLYWCDVKGMLVWSEAPSTYRFDDDVIEAFSREWLSIVKQNYNHPCIIVWTPFNESWGIPQVRTDKRQQDFTVGIYYMTKAIDAMRPVICNDGWEHTVSDILTLHDYEADGNRLYRHYMDCRESILNNQVPHSGERFAFAEGYHYRGQPVIISEFGGIAFTGDDNGWGYGDKVHNEEEFLLRFRNITQAIKNLPYVCGYCYTQVSDVQQEVNGLMDIRRKYKTDPAKIKEVNDAGRNLGLAPDREIS
;
A
#
# COMPACT_ATOMS: atom_id res chain seq x y z
N MET A 1 -4.35 -0.16 -21.94
CA MET A 1 -3.92 1.18 -21.50
C MET A 1 -2.76 1.65 -22.36
N LYS A 2 -2.83 2.89 -22.85
CA LYS A 2 -1.81 3.49 -23.75
C LYS A 2 -0.50 3.84 -23.05
N CYS A 3 -0.49 3.84 -21.71
CA CYS A 3 0.62 4.35 -20.90
C CYS A 3 1.46 3.26 -20.21
N TYR A 4 1.11 1.99 -20.31
CA TYR A 4 1.87 0.95 -19.65
C TYR A 4 3.27 0.78 -20.29
N ILE A 5 4.30 0.89 -19.47
CA ILE A 5 5.67 0.51 -19.79
C ILE A 5 6.11 -0.50 -18.74
N LYS A 6 6.53 -1.69 -19.17
CA LYS A 6 7.02 -2.74 -18.27
C LYS A 6 8.15 -2.20 -17.39
N ASP A 7 8.12 -2.56 -16.13
CA ASP A 7 9.09 -2.16 -15.10
C ASP A 7 9.19 -0.64 -14.83
N TYR A 8 8.30 0.19 -15.40
CA TYR A 8 8.26 1.61 -15.09
C TYR A 8 7.75 1.82 -13.66
N PRO A 9 8.52 2.52 -12.78
CA PRO A 9 8.24 2.48 -11.35
C PRO A 9 7.03 3.28 -10.89
N ARG A 10 6.55 4.23 -11.71
CA ARG A 10 5.46 5.16 -11.37
C ARG A 10 4.35 5.17 -12.43
N PRO A 11 3.51 4.11 -12.52
CA PRO A 11 2.54 3.93 -13.60
C PRO A 11 1.51 5.05 -13.79
N GLN A 12 1.28 5.87 -12.75
CA GLN A 12 0.34 6.99 -12.81
C GLN A 12 0.95 8.33 -13.23
N LEU A 13 2.24 8.36 -13.59
CA LEU A 13 2.90 9.56 -14.11
C LEU A 13 4.05 9.16 -15.04
N VAL A 14 3.71 8.61 -16.22
CA VAL A 14 4.66 7.96 -17.13
C VAL A 14 5.23 8.93 -18.15
N ARG A 15 6.56 9.00 -18.23
CA ARG A 15 7.32 9.66 -19.29
C ARG A 15 8.17 8.66 -20.05
N LYS A 16 8.47 8.99 -21.31
CA LYS A 16 9.29 8.12 -22.17
C LYS A 16 10.78 8.25 -21.91
N ASP A 17 11.19 9.38 -21.35
CA ASP A 17 12.60 9.72 -21.17
C ASP A 17 13.06 9.43 -19.75
N TRP A 18 13.39 8.18 -19.51
CA TRP A 18 13.79 7.67 -18.20
C TRP A 18 14.88 6.60 -18.32
N LYS A 19 15.54 6.28 -17.20
CA LYS A 19 16.56 5.25 -17.12
C LYS A 19 16.47 4.50 -15.80
N ASN A 20 16.31 3.18 -15.86
CA ASN A 20 16.38 2.30 -14.69
C ASN A 20 17.85 2.21 -14.22
N LEU A 21 18.06 2.33 -12.91
CA LEU A 21 19.36 2.19 -12.26
C LEU A 21 19.45 0.96 -11.35
N ASN A 22 18.48 0.06 -11.39
CA ASN A 22 18.60 -1.23 -10.74
C ASN A 22 19.80 -2.01 -11.31
N GLU A 23 20.05 -3.23 -10.84
CA GLU A 23 21.13 -4.13 -11.23
C GLU A 23 22.38 -4.01 -10.32
N LYS A 24 23.60 -4.16 -10.89
CA LYS A 24 24.83 -4.29 -10.11
C LYS A 24 25.39 -2.94 -9.67
N TRP A 25 25.63 -2.85 -8.34
CA TRP A 25 26.33 -1.73 -7.70
C TRP A 25 27.50 -2.27 -6.89
N LYS A 26 28.54 -1.45 -6.67
CA LYS A 26 29.53 -1.68 -5.63
C LYS A 26 28.86 -1.44 -4.28
N PHE A 27 29.23 -2.27 -3.27
CA PHE A 27 28.64 -2.24 -1.95
C PHE A 27 29.70 -2.50 -0.87
N TRP A 28 29.57 -1.85 0.30
CA TRP A 28 30.35 -2.12 1.50
C TRP A 28 29.61 -1.69 2.76
N TYR A 29 29.99 -2.29 3.88
CA TYR A 29 29.50 -1.88 5.18
C TYR A 29 30.27 -0.67 5.70
N GLY A 30 29.59 0.29 6.34
CA GLY A 30 30.21 1.50 6.83
C GLY A 30 30.91 1.34 8.20
N ASP A 31 30.63 0.23 8.90
CA ASP A 31 31.22 -0.14 10.18
C ASP A 31 32.52 -0.96 10.04
N GLU A 32 32.93 -1.36 8.84
CA GLU A 32 34.20 -2.02 8.60
C GLU A 32 35.37 -1.02 8.67
N GLU A 33 36.40 -1.27 9.48
CA GLU A 33 37.62 -0.44 9.56
C GLU A 33 38.38 -0.39 8.21
N GLN A 34 38.33 -1.48 7.47
CA GLN A 34 38.87 -1.60 6.11
C GLN A 34 37.76 -2.16 5.20
N PRO A 35 36.95 -1.29 4.57
CA PRO A 35 35.80 -1.71 3.81
C PRO A 35 36.13 -2.71 2.69
N GLN A 36 35.54 -3.88 2.73
CA GLN A 36 35.61 -4.86 1.65
C GLN A 36 34.54 -4.51 0.62
N ILE A 37 34.97 -4.11 -0.58
CA ILE A 37 34.05 -3.82 -1.68
C ILE A 37 33.50 -5.12 -2.25
N ARG A 38 32.17 -5.25 -2.21
CA ARG A 38 31.36 -6.35 -2.74
C ARG A 38 30.57 -5.86 -3.96
N GLU A 39 29.89 -6.76 -4.62
CA GLU A 39 28.86 -6.43 -5.62
C GLU A 39 27.49 -6.77 -5.04
N ILE A 40 26.53 -5.85 -5.16
CA ILE A 40 25.13 -6.05 -4.76
C ILE A 40 24.20 -5.85 -5.95
N THR A 41 23.12 -6.62 -6.00
CA THR A 41 22.04 -6.43 -6.99
C THR A 41 20.94 -5.56 -6.38
N VAL A 42 20.85 -4.28 -6.79
CA VAL A 42 19.76 -3.36 -6.42
C VAL A 42 18.52 -3.72 -7.25
N PRO A 43 17.30 -3.73 -6.68
CA PRO A 43 16.93 -3.15 -5.39
C PRO A 43 16.86 -4.17 -4.23
N PHE A 44 17.61 -5.25 -4.27
CA PHE A 44 17.59 -6.23 -3.19
C PHE A 44 18.56 -5.81 -2.08
N THR A 45 18.09 -5.80 -0.84
CA THR A 45 18.92 -5.41 0.29
C THR A 45 19.90 -6.54 0.68
N TYR A 46 20.98 -6.19 1.35
CA TYR A 46 22.09 -7.13 1.62
C TYR A 46 21.67 -8.35 2.45
N GLU A 47 20.57 -8.25 3.20
CA GLU A 47 20.02 -9.36 3.98
C GLU A 47 19.46 -10.49 3.13
N THR A 48 19.21 -10.23 1.85
CA THR A 48 18.47 -11.14 0.97
C THR A 48 19.37 -11.98 0.08
N PRO A 49 19.02 -13.27 -0.22
CA PRO A 49 19.69 -14.07 -1.23
C PRO A 49 19.75 -13.39 -2.60
N ALA A 50 18.67 -12.72 -3.03
CA ALA A 50 18.58 -12.06 -4.33
C ALA A 50 19.58 -10.92 -4.53
N SER A 51 20.07 -10.32 -3.44
CA SER A 51 21.12 -9.30 -3.48
C SER A 51 22.47 -9.84 -3.95
N GLY A 52 22.72 -11.14 -3.71
CA GLY A 52 24.01 -11.81 -3.89
C GLY A 52 24.93 -11.73 -2.66
N ILE A 53 24.48 -11.16 -1.54
CA ILE A 53 25.22 -11.05 -0.27
C ILE A 53 24.65 -12.00 0.77
N ASN A 54 23.37 -11.93 1.08
CA ASN A 54 22.65 -12.80 2.03
C ASN A 54 23.26 -12.80 3.45
N ASP A 55 23.40 -11.62 4.04
CA ASP A 55 23.90 -11.41 5.38
C ASP A 55 22.82 -10.79 6.26
N THR A 56 22.32 -11.51 7.26
CA THR A 56 21.22 -11.06 8.13
C THR A 56 21.70 -10.39 9.42
N GLU A 57 23.01 -10.19 9.61
CA GLU A 57 23.54 -9.39 10.71
C GLU A 57 23.17 -7.91 10.54
N VAL A 58 23.17 -7.17 11.63
CA VAL A 58 22.80 -5.75 11.64
C VAL A 58 24.04 -4.88 11.45
N HIS A 59 24.04 -4.08 10.39
CA HIS A 59 25.08 -3.08 10.11
C HIS A 59 24.48 -1.69 10.21
N GLY A 60 25.13 -0.80 10.97
CA GLY A 60 24.60 0.56 11.25
C GLY A 60 24.58 1.47 10.04
N SER A 61 25.39 1.18 9.01
CA SER A 61 25.34 1.91 7.73
C SER A 61 25.85 1.05 6.58
N VAL A 62 25.28 1.27 5.41
CA VAL A 62 25.65 0.61 4.17
C VAL A 62 25.89 1.62 3.05
N TRP A 63 26.81 1.31 2.18
CA TRP A 63 27.24 2.17 1.10
C TRP A 63 27.07 1.51 -0.25
N TYR A 64 26.61 2.29 -1.22
CA TYR A 64 26.47 1.91 -2.61
C TYR A 64 27.25 2.87 -3.50
N GLU A 65 27.86 2.37 -4.56
CA GLU A 65 28.48 3.20 -5.61
C GLU A 65 28.25 2.60 -6.99
N ARG A 66 27.82 3.44 -7.92
CA ARG A 66 27.67 3.08 -9.34
C ARG A 66 28.17 4.19 -10.24
N THR A 67 28.85 3.82 -11.32
CA THR A 67 29.15 4.71 -12.44
C THR A 67 28.08 4.50 -13.50
N VAL A 68 27.50 5.59 -13.97
CA VAL A 68 26.43 5.59 -14.96
C VAL A 68 26.75 6.55 -16.12
N GLU A 69 26.46 6.12 -17.33
CA GLU A 69 26.50 6.98 -18.51
C GLU A 69 25.20 7.78 -18.60
N LEU A 70 25.31 9.12 -18.63
CA LEU A 70 24.18 10.03 -18.77
C LEU A 70 24.30 10.82 -20.07
N LYS A 71 23.15 11.11 -20.67
CA LYS A 71 23.11 12.05 -21.80
C LYS A 71 23.41 13.46 -21.32
N SER A 72 24.01 14.27 -22.16
CA SER A 72 24.15 15.70 -21.90
C SER A 72 22.77 16.35 -21.92
N VAL A 73 22.50 17.18 -20.95
CA VAL A 73 21.32 18.06 -20.91
C VAL A 73 21.78 19.51 -20.80
N ASP A 74 21.02 20.41 -21.35
CA ASP A 74 21.18 21.84 -21.13
C ASP A 74 20.47 22.20 -19.80
N PRO A 75 21.21 22.59 -18.73
CA PRO A 75 20.66 22.86 -17.44
C PRO A 75 19.69 24.06 -17.41
N ASP A 76 19.72 24.93 -18.41
CA ASP A 76 18.80 26.06 -18.51
C ASP A 76 17.41 25.62 -19.01
N THR A 77 17.32 24.49 -19.70
CA THR A 77 16.07 24.02 -20.33
C THR A 77 15.53 22.70 -19.74
N HIS A 78 16.39 21.87 -19.17
CA HIS A 78 16.03 20.56 -18.65
C HIS A 78 16.60 20.30 -17.26
N SER A 79 15.94 19.40 -16.53
CA SER A 79 16.39 18.83 -15.27
C SER A 79 16.58 17.32 -15.37
N VAL A 80 17.52 16.80 -14.57
CA VAL A 80 17.74 15.37 -14.34
C VAL A 80 17.33 15.04 -12.92
N LEU A 81 16.30 14.22 -12.79
CA LEU A 81 15.75 13.83 -11.50
C LEU A 81 16.19 12.41 -11.15
N LEU A 82 16.73 12.23 -9.94
CA LEU A 82 17.08 10.92 -9.38
C LEU A 82 16.01 10.52 -8.36
N HIS A 83 15.34 9.43 -8.64
CA HIS A 83 14.25 8.89 -7.82
C HIS A 83 14.65 7.62 -7.09
N PHE A 84 14.20 7.52 -5.85
CA PHE A 84 14.20 6.29 -5.05
C PHE A 84 12.75 5.97 -4.69
N GLU A 85 12.26 4.79 -5.07
CA GLU A 85 10.91 4.36 -4.72
C GLU A 85 10.79 3.89 -3.26
N GLY A 86 11.92 3.57 -2.62
CA GLY A 86 12.04 3.27 -1.20
C GLY A 86 13.47 2.88 -0.82
N SER A 87 13.94 3.42 0.30
CA SER A 87 15.27 3.14 0.88
C SER A 87 15.20 3.31 2.40
N ASP A 88 15.46 2.27 3.15
CA ASP A 88 15.28 2.22 4.61
C ASP A 88 16.64 2.35 5.32
N TYR A 89 16.90 3.35 6.15
CA TYR A 89 15.98 4.33 6.69
C TYR A 89 16.40 5.77 6.39
N ARG A 90 17.65 6.19 6.71
CA ARG A 90 18.21 7.51 6.43
C ARG A 90 19.18 7.42 5.26
N THR A 91 18.82 8.02 4.14
CA THR A 91 19.56 7.96 2.87
C THR A 91 20.24 9.29 2.57
N ARG A 92 21.54 9.26 2.27
CA ARG A 92 22.33 10.39 1.77
C ARG A 92 22.89 10.07 0.39
N VAL A 93 22.85 11.03 -0.53
CA VAL A 93 23.23 10.83 -1.93
C VAL A 93 24.28 11.85 -2.36
N TRP A 94 25.33 11.33 -3.01
CA TRP A 94 26.39 12.16 -3.64
C TRP A 94 26.44 11.86 -5.12
N ILE A 95 26.62 12.93 -5.91
CA ILE A 95 26.87 12.86 -7.35
C ILE A 95 28.25 13.48 -7.63
N ASN A 96 29.15 12.73 -8.26
CA ASN A 96 30.51 13.17 -8.60
C ASN A 96 31.29 13.75 -7.38
N GLY A 97 30.98 13.27 -6.18
CA GLY A 97 31.60 13.68 -4.91
C GLY A 97 30.88 14.81 -4.17
N TRP A 98 29.87 15.43 -4.77
CA TRP A 98 29.05 16.47 -4.13
C TRP A 98 27.81 15.89 -3.46
N LEU A 99 27.58 16.25 -2.19
CA LEU A 99 26.35 15.87 -1.47
C LEU A 99 25.16 16.60 -2.11
N VAL A 100 24.20 15.84 -2.63
CA VAL A 100 22.99 16.36 -3.26
C VAL A 100 21.87 16.57 -2.24
N GLY A 101 21.72 15.66 -1.28
CA GLY A 101 20.70 15.76 -0.26
C GLY A 101 20.59 14.51 0.60
N GLU A 102 19.64 14.55 1.51
CA GLU A 102 19.29 13.45 2.40
C GLU A 102 17.77 13.27 2.51
N HIS A 103 17.36 12.05 2.82
CA HIS A 103 15.98 11.68 3.10
C HIS A 103 15.92 10.77 4.32
N THR A 104 14.85 10.87 5.10
CA THR A 104 14.56 9.98 6.23
C THR A 104 13.14 9.47 6.13
N GLY A 105 12.98 8.16 6.08
CA GLY A 105 11.74 7.41 5.87
C GLY A 105 12.04 6.18 5.03
N GLY A 106 11.42 5.04 5.33
CA GLY A 106 11.75 3.76 4.69
C GLY A 106 10.85 3.39 3.51
N TYR A 107 9.63 3.92 3.47
CA TYR A 107 8.56 3.38 2.64
C TYR A 107 8.05 4.33 1.55
N GLU A 108 8.27 5.62 1.68
CA GLU A 108 7.85 6.63 0.73
C GLU A 108 8.89 6.86 -0.38
N ARG A 109 8.42 7.33 -1.55
CA ARG A 109 9.28 7.79 -2.64
C ARG A 109 9.89 9.14 -2.30
N PHE A 110 11.16 9.34 -2.69
CA PHE A 110 11.80 10.64 -2.67
C PHE A 110 12.63 10.90 -3.94
N THR A 111 12.89 12.18 -4.20
CA THR A 111 13.50 12.64 -5.45
C THR A 111 14.53 13.73 -5.17
N PHE A 112 15.65 13.68 -5.89
CA PHE A 112 16.64 14.75 -5.92
C PHE A 112 16.79 15.30 -7.35
N ASP A 113 16.76 16.62 -7.50
CA ASP A 113 17.25 17.26 -8.73
C ASP A 113 18.78 17.24 -8.71
N ILE A 114 19.37 16.50 -9.64
CA ILE A 114 20.83 16.32 -9.73
C ILE A 114 21.45 17.10 -10.90
N THR A 115 20.69 17.96 -11.54
CA THR A 115 21.07 18.67 -12.78
C THR A 115 22.41 19.36 -12.69
N GLU A 116 22.65 20.11 -11.62
CA GLU A 116 23.87 20.90 -11.40
C GLU A 116 25.11 20.03 -11.09
N TYR A 117 24.92 18.76 -10.76
CA TYR A 117 25.97 17.83 -10.33
C TYR A 117 26.38 16.84 -11.42
N VAL A 118 25.60 16.73 -12.51
CA VAL A 118 25.84 15.76 -13.59
C VAL A 118 26.47 16.43 -14.83
N LYS A 119 27.09 15.60 -15.65
CA LYS A 119 27.63 15.97 -16.96
C LYS A 119 27.26 14.91 -17.98
N GLY A 120 27.37 15.23 -19.26
CA GLY A 120 27.31 14.22 -20.33
C GLY A 120 28.47 13.22 -20.19
N GLY A 121 28.18 11.93 -20.39
CA GLY A 121 29.13 10.84 -20.19
C GLY A 121 29.09 10.23 -18.78
N GLU A 122 30.23 9.77 -18.30
CA GLU A 122 30.33 9.08 -17.01
C GLU A 122 30.07 9.97 -15.80
N ASN A 123 29.17 9.51 -14.93
CA ASN A 123 28.85 10.12 -13.65
C ASN A 123 28.88 9.06 -12.55
N LYS A 124 29.35 9.44 -11.36
CA LYS A 124 29.43 8.57 -10.21
C LYS A 124 28.31 8.92 -9.22
N ILE A 125 27.46 7.97 -8.95
CA ILE A 125 26.43 8.03 -7.91
C ILE A 125 26.93 7.24 -6.70
N ARG A 126 26.91 7.86 -5.51
CA ARG A 126 27.21 7.22 -4.24
C ARG A 126 26.05 7.43 -3.29
N VAL A 127 25.64 6.38 -2.59
CA VAL A 127 24.55 6.41 -1.62
C VAL A 127 25.05 5.82 -0.31
N CYS A 128 24.74 6.49 0.80
CA CYS A 128 24.91 5.95 2.14
C CYS A 128 23.53 5.82 2.77
N VAL A 129 23.23 4.65 3.30
CA VAL A 129 22.00 4.43 4.06
C VAL A 129 22.36 4.02 5.48
N GLU A 130 21.79 4.73 6.45
CA GLU A 130 21.90 4.43 7.87
C GLU A 130 20.59 3.86 8.36
N ASP A 131 20.66 2.73 9.04
CA ASP A 131 19.52 2.08 9.69
C ASP A 131 19.93 1.54 11.06
N SER A 132 18.94 1.29 11.91
CA SER A 132 19.15 0.79 13.25
C SER A 132 17.98 -0.10 13.68
N LEU A 133 18.13 -0.80 14.80
CA LEU A 133 17.03 -1.52 15.45
C LEU A 133 16.13 -0.60 16.30
N SER A 134 16.00 0.68 15.93
CA SER A 134 15.16 1.62 16.67
C SER A 134 13.69 1.26 16.59
N MET A 135 12.99 1.33 17.71
CA MET A 135 11.55 1.14 17.80
C MET A 135 10.76 2.41 17.45
N THR A 136 11.44 3.55 17.22
CA THR A 136 10.79 4.84 16.94
C THR A 136 10.62 5.12 15.45
N GLN A 137 11.35 4.42 14.58
CA GLN A 137 11.16 4.54 13.14
C GLN A 137 10.01 3.64 12.66
N PRO A 138 9.19 4.07 11.68
CA PRO A 138 8.23 3.21 11.01
C PRO A 138 8.94 2.05 10.32
N ARG A 139 8.73 0.82 10.80
CA ARG A 139 9.44 -0.36 10.31
C ARG A 139 8.54 -1.53 9.89
N GLY A 140 7.23 -1.44 10.18
CA GLY A 140 6.31 -2.52 9.88
C GLY A 140 6.75 -3.83 10.55
N LYS A 141 6.69 -4.94 9.84
CA LYS A 141 7.03 -6.27 10.37
C LYS A 141 8.54 -6.58 10.44
N GLN A 142 9.42 -5.59 10.28
CA GLN A 142 10.86 -5.77 10.46
C GLN A 142 11.21 -5.88 11.96
N ARG A 143 12.08 -6.83 12.30
CA ARG A 143 12.53 -7.05 13.67
C ARG A 143 13.34 -5.85 14.22
N TRP A 144 13.26 -5.63 15.53
CA TRP A 144 14.09 -4.67 16.27
C TRP A 144 14.95 -5.34 17.35
N GLN A 145 15.15 -6.64 17.20
CA GLN A 145 16.06 -7.47 17.99
C GLN A 145 17.00 -8.21 17.04
N LYS A 146 18.09 -8.75 17.59
CA LYS A 146 19.08 -9.47 16.77
C LYS A 146 18.47 -10.66 16.02
N GLU A 147 17.57 -11.40 16.67
CA GLU A 147 16.93 -12.60 16.12
C GLU A 147 15.46 -12.30 15.77
N ASN A 148 14.90 -13.08 14.86
CA ASN A 148 13.46 -13.05 14.58
C ASN A 148 12.66 -13.46 15.82
N PHE A 149 11.51 -12.87 16.02
CA PHE A 149 10.63 -13.20 17.15
C PHE A 149 9.18 -12.88 16.80
N GLY A 150 8.21 -13.62 17.39
CA GLY A 150 6.79 -13.43 17.13
C GLY A 150 6.49 -13.34 15.63
N CYS A 151 5.87 -12.24 15.21
CA CYS A 151 5.56 -11.91 13.84
C CYS A 151 6.46 -10.79 13.27
N TRP A 152 7.72 -10.73 13.70
CA TRP A 152 8.73 -9.80 13.20
C TRP A 152 9.89 -10.56 12.58
N TYR A 153 10.27 -10.13 11.39
CA TYR A 153 11.13 -10.84 10.45
C TYR A 153 12.46 -10.11 10.25
N VAL A 154 13.36 -10.70 9.50
CA VAL A 154 14.66 -10.08 9.15
C VAL A 154 14.43 -8.64 8.69
N GLN A 155 15.23 -7.72 9.21
CA GLN A 155 15.19 -6.30 8.86
C GLN A 155 15.52 -6.08 7.38
N THR A 156 15.22 -4.89 6.91
CA THR A 156 15.49 -4.44 5.53
C THR A 156 16.25 -3.13 5.62
N THR A 157 17.53 -3.12 5.24
CA THR A 157 18.39 -1.95 5.34
C THR A 157 18.92 -1.55 3.98
N GLY A 158 18.68 -0.30 3.57
CA GLY A 158 19.16 0.22 2.31
C GLY A 158 18.11 0.31 1.21
N ILE A 159 18.56 0.31 -0.02
CA ILE A 159 17.71 0.46 -1.22
C ILE A 159 16.93 -0.84 -1.42
N TRP A 160 15.60 -0.81 -1.23
CA TRP A 160 14.75 -1.98 -1.37
C TRP A 160 13.65 -1.86 -2.44
N LYS A 161 13.53 -0.67 -3.06
CA LYS A 161 12.70 -0.44 -4.25
C LYS A 161 13.53 0.21 -5.36
N THR A 162 12.97 0.31 -6.55
CA THR A 162 13.65 0.81 -7.75
C THR A 162 14.32 2.17 -7.56
N VAL A 163 15.54 2.29 -8.08
CA VAL A 163 16.25 3.57 -8.28
C VAL A 163 16.27 3.87 -9.77
N TRP A 164 15.94 5.10 -10.15
CA TRP A 164 15.82 5.47 -11.55
C TRP A 164 16.00 6.96 -11.80
N LEU A 165 16.23 7.32 -13.04
CA LEU A 165 16.38 8.69 -13.50
C LEU A 165 15.25 9.06 -14.45
N GLU A 166 14.84 10.32 -14.39
CA GLU A 166 13.91 10.95 -15.30
C GLU A 166 14.50 12.27 -15.83
N TYR A 167 14.31 12.52 -17.14
CA TYR A 167 14.74 13.75 -17.78
C TYR A 167 13.48 14.57 -18.08
N VAL A 168 13.40 15.77 -17.50
CA VAL A 168 12.22 16.62 -17.60
C VAL A 168 12.61 18.02 -18.06
N PRO A 169 11.73 18.78 -18.76
CA PRO A 169 11.96 20.20 -19.01
C PRO A 169 11.91 20.98 -17.69
N LYS A 170 12.41 22.22 -17.65
CA LYS A 170 12.32 23.06 -16.43
C LYS A 170 10.90 23.37 -16.00
N ASN A 171 9.97 23.43 -16.94
CA ASN A 171 8.53 23.55 -16.67
C ASN A 171 7.87 22.20 -16.95
N TYR A 172 7.55 21.43 -15.92
CA TYR A 172 6.95 20.10 -16.07
C TYR A 172 5.83 19.84 -15.08
N LEU A 173 4.97 18.88 -15.40
CA LEU A 173 3.91 18.40 -14.51
C LEU A 173 4.52 17.50 -13.43
N LYS A 174 4.67 18.02 -12.22
CA LYS A 174 5.29 17.32 -11.09
C LYS A 174 4.38 16.25 -10.48
N TYR A 175 3.10 16.59 -10.33
CA TYR A 175 2.09 15.71 -9.76
C TYR A 175 0.69 16.14 -10.24
N VAL A 176 -0.24 15.21 -10.26
CA VAL A 176 -1.65 15.49 -10.47
C VAL A 176 -2.49 14.69 -9.47
N LYS A 177 -3.33 15.38 -8.72
CA LYS A 177 -4.33 14.76 -7.87
C LYS A 177 -5.62 14.64 -8.66
N MET A 178 -6.11 13.39 -8.82
CA MET A 178 -7.30 13.06 -9.59
C MET A 178 -8.40 12.59 -8.64
N THR A 179 -9.45 13.40 -8.48
CA THR A 179 -10.57 13.11 -7.58
C THR A 179 -11.83 12.83 -8.39
N PRO A 180 -12.29 11.58 -8.49
CA PRO A 180 -13.53 11.22 -9.14
C PRO A 180 -14.74 11.75 -8.37
N ASP A 181 -15.69 12.33 -9.08
CA ASP A 181 -17.02 12.70 -8.56
C ASP A 181 -18.09 11.95 -9.37
N VAL A 182 -18.50 10.80 -8.85
CA VAL A 182 -19.44 9.90 -9.52
C VAL A 182 -20.83 10.56 -9.61
N LYS A 183 -21.24 11.28 -8.57
CA LYS A 183 -22.55 11.94 -8.50
C LYS A 183 -22.71 13.02 -9.57
N ASN A 184 -21.66 13.83 -9.76
CA ASN A 184 -21.63 14.89 -10.76
C ASN A 184 -21.00 14.43 -12.10
N ARG A 185 -20.64 13.16 -12.24
CA ARG A 185 -20.05 12.56 -13.45
C ARG A 185 -18.85 13.38 -13.94
N SER A 186 -18.00 13.81 -13.01
CA SER A 186 -16.87 14.67 -13.29
C SER A 186 -15.58 14.16 -12.64
N LEU A 187 -14.47 14.64 -13.17
CA LEU A 187 -13.14 14.45 -12.60
C LEU A 187 -12.62 15.80 -12.16
N TYR A 188 -12.31 15.93 -10.88
CA TYR A 188 -11.62 17.09 -10.35
C TYR A 188 -10.11 16.85 -10.40
N LEU A 189 -9.37 17.79 -10.98
CA LEU A 189 -7.94 17.73 -11.18
C LEU A 189 -7.25 18.88 -10.46
N GLU A 190 -6.21 18.55 -9.68
CA GLU A 190 -5.28 19.51 -9.09
C GLU A 190 -3.90 19.23 -9.68
N TYR A 191 -3.45 20.09 -10.61
CA TYR A 191 -2.11 20.01 -11.17
C TYR A 191 -1.11 20.69 -10.24
N GLU A 192 0.02 20.02 -9.99
CA GLU A 192 1.19 20.60 -9.34
C GLU A 192 2.33 20.66 -10.37
N MET A 193 2.74 21.88 -10.70
CA MET A 193 3.80 22.15 -11.67
C MET A 193 5.12 22.42 -10.97
N GLU A 194 6.22 22.01 -11.57
CA GLU A 194 7.51 22.63 -11.33
C GLU A 194 7.72 23.71 -12.38
N LEU A 195 8.12 24.91 -11.95
CA LEU A 195 8.32 26.07 -12.81
C LEU A 195 9.79 26.52 -12.76
N ALA A 196 10.35 26.92 -13.90
CA ALA A 196 11.72 27.41 -13.99
C ALA A 196 11.97 28.68 -13.16
N GLY A 197 10.92 29.42 -12.83
CA GLY A 197 10.90 30.58 -11.96
C GLY A 197 9.49 30.91 -11.51
N GLU A 198 9.34 31.60 -10.38
CA GLU A 198 8.02 31.88 -9.74
C GLU A 198 7.00 32.58 -10.68
N GLN A 199 7.45 33.27 -11.70
CA GLN A 199 6.61 33.96 -12.68
C GLN A 199 6.62 33.31 -14.07
N ASP A 200 7.20 32.11 -14.23
CA ASP A 200 7.38 31.46 -15.55
C ASP A 200 6.13 30.71 -16.05
N CYS A 201 4.94 31.14 -15.59
CA CYS A 201 3.64 30.61 -16.05
C CYS A 201 3.07 31.35 -17.28
N GLU A 202 3.70 32.42 -17.76
CA GLU A 202 3.18 33.17 -18.91
C GLU A 202 3.12 32.30 -20.17
N ASN A 203 1.93 32.27 -20.80
CA ASN A 203 1.65 31.43 -21.97
C ASN A 203 1.86 29.91 -21.75
N LEU A 204 1.81 29.47 -20.49
CA LEU A 204 1.89 28.06 -20.11
C LEU A 204 0.48 27.48 -19.97
N ALA A 205 0.22 26.33 -20.60
CA ALA A 205 -1.07 25.67 -20.55
C ALA A 205 -0.90 24.15 -20.48
N ILE A 206 -1.87 23.47 -19.84
CA ILE A 206 -1.96 22.00 -19.81
C ILE A 206 -3.13 21.56 -20.69
N GLU A 207 -2.82 20.77 -21.72
CA GLU A 207 -3.83 20.01 -22.46
C GLU A 207 -4.05 18.68 -21.72
N THR A 208 -5.31 18.42 -21.35
CA THR A 208 -5.73 17.16 -20.76
C THR A 208 -6.65 16.42 -21.72
N GLU A 209 -6.23 15.24 -22.17
CA GLU A 209 -7.02 14.34 -22.98
C GLU A 209 -7.37 13.10 -22.20
N ILE A 210 -8.67 12.82 -22.02
CA ILE A 210 -9.19 11.63 -21.33
C ILE A 210 -9.83 10.72 -22.37
N CYS A 211 -9.45 9.45 -22.35
CA CYS A 211 -9.96 8.41 -23.24
C CYS A 211 -10.55 7.25 -22.45
N MET A 212 -11.58 6.61 -23.02
CA MET A 212 -12.02 5.28 -22.64
C MET A 212 -11.81 4.37 -23.83
N GLU A 213 -10.94 3.36 -23.65
CA GLU A 213 -10.43 2.55 -24.77
C GLU A 213 -9.81 3.47 -25.85
N ASP A 214 -10.29 3.41 -27.10
CA ASP A 214 -9.80 4.26 -28.20
C ASP A 214 -10.63 5.54 -28.41
N ARG A 215 -11.65 5.80 -27.60
CA ARG A 215 -12.54 6.94 -27.73
C ARG A 215 -12.12 8.07 -26.83
N ILE A 216 -11.94 9.27 -27.39
CA ILE A 216 -11.74 10.51 -26.61
C ILE A 216 -13.08 10.87 -25.94
N VAL A 217 -13.08 10.96 -24.62
CA VAL A 217 -14.22 11.39 -23.80
C VAL A 217 -14.18 12.90 -23.60
N VAL A 218 -13.00 13.42 -23.24
CA VAL A 218 -12.80 14.87 -22.97
C VAL A 218 -11.44 15.29 -23.50
N ARG A 219 -11.38 16.51 -24.06
CA ARG A 219 -10.15 17.24 -24.29
C ARG A 219 -10.33 18.67 -23.79
N SER A 220 -9.41 19.13 -22.95
CA SER A 220 -9.45 20.48 -22.37
C SER A 220 -8.07 21.11 -22.45
N MET A 221 -8.05 22.44 -22.60
CA MET A 221 -6.85 23.25 -22.47
C MET A 221 -7.03 24.18 -21.27
N THR A 222 -6.13 24.13 -20.32
CA THR A 222 -6.19 24.86 -19.06
C THR A 222 -4.95 25.73 -18.91
N GLU A 223 -5.13 27.03 -18.76
CA GLU A 223 -4.05 27.97 -18.49
C GLU A 223 -3.43 27.70 -17.11
N VAL A 224 -2.11 27.67 -17.03
CA VAL A 224 -1.37 27.51 -15.77
C VAL A 224 -1.19 28.89 -15.13
N THR A 225 -1.77 29.06 -13.95
CA THR A 225 -1.76 30.35 -13.23
C THR A 225 -0.73 30.41 -12.10
N GLY A 226 0.06 29.34 -11.91
CA GLY A 226 1.07 29.19 -10.88
C GLY A 226 1.42 27.73 -10.67
N GLU A 227 2.18 27.42 -9.63
CA GLU A 227 2.58 26.03 -9.30
C GLU A 227 1.37 25.09 -9.10
N ARG A 228 0.21 25.61 -8.73
CA ARG A 228 -1.02 24.83 -8.53
C ARG A 228 -2.16 25.40 -9.33
N THR A 229 -2.74 24.57 -10.16
CA THR A 229 -3.91 24.91 -10.99
C THR A 229 -4.98 23.82 -10.81
N LYS A 230 -6.25 24.23 -10.72
CA LYS A 230 -7.36 23.31 -10.43
C LYS A 230 -8.47 23.46 -11.47
N ILE A 231 -9.03 22.33 -11.89
CA ILE A 231 -10.18 22.31 -12.80
C ILE A 231 -11.11 21.14 -12.50
N SER A 232 -12.35 21.23 -12.98
CA SER A 232 -13.29 20.10 -13.01
C SER A 232 -13.69 19.82 -14.46
N LEU A 233 -13.59 18.56 -14.88
CA LEU A 233 -13.95 18.11 -16.23
C LEU A 233 -15.17 17.20 -16.16
N SER A 234 -16.23 17.53 -16.93
CA SER A 234 -17.36 16.62 -17.12
C SER A 234 -16.95 15.44 -18.00
N LEU A 235 -17.31 14.23 -17.56
CA LEU A 235 -17.13 12.99 -18.31
C LEU A 235 -18.39 12.55 -19.06
N GLU A 236 -19.45 13.36 -19.03
CA GLU A 236 -20.70 13.09 -19.76
C GLU A 236 -20.45 13.06 -21.27
N GLN A 237 -20.88 11.98 -21.91
CA GLN A 237 -20.74 11.84 -23.37
C GLN A 237 -21.93 12.47 -24.07
N GLN A 238 -21.66 13.38 -25.01
CA GLN A 238 -22.72 14.10 -25.74
C GLN A 238 -23.35 13.29 -26.89
N ASP A 239 -22.71 12.23 -27.37
CA ASP A 239 -23.07 11.54 -28.61
C ASP A 239 -23.47 10.05 -28.43
N GLY A 240 -23.88 9.62 -27.24
CA GLY A 240 -24.26 8.23 -26.98
C GLY A 240 -25.77 7.99 -26.85
N ILE A 241 -26.18 6.74 -26.94
CA ILE A 241 -27.55 6.30 -26.61
C ILE A 241 -27.87 6.66 -25.14
N GLU A 242 -26.83 6.66 -24.30
CA GLU A 242 -26.87 7.07 -22.90
C GLU A 242 -25.80 8.14 -22.63
N PRO A 243 -26.03 9.41 -23.01
CA PRO A 243 -25.02 10.47 -22.92
C PRO A 243 -24.59 10.81 -21.48
N TRP A 244 -25.37 10.39 -20.48
CA TRP A 244 -25.05 10.51 -19.06
C TRP A 244 -24.24 9.32 -18.52
N ALA A 245 -23.98 8.28 -19.31
CA ALA A 245 -23.25 7.11 -18.85
C ALA A 245 -21.77 7.42 -18.64
N ILE A 246 -21.25 7.00 -17.49
CA ILE A 246 -19.82 6.97 -17.18
C ILE A 246 -19.40 5.53 -16.91
N TYR A 247 -18.13 5.20 -17.17
CA TYR A 247 -17.62 3.87 -16.91
C TYR A 247 -17.07 3.79 -15.49
N LEU A 248 -17.75 3.02 -14.63
CA LEU A 248 -17.37 2.87 -13.23
C LEU A 248 -16.32 1.75 -13.08
N TRP A 249 -15.33 2.01 -12.24
CA TRP A 249 -14.39 0.98 -11.79
C TRP A 249 -15.03 0.14 -10.68
N ARG A 250 -14.93 -1.18 -10.80
CA ARG A 250 -15.37 -2.16 -9.79
C ARG A 250 -14.59 -3.47 -9.96
N PRO A 251 -14.50 -4.33 -8.92
CA PRO A 251 -13.75 -5.58 -8.98
C PRO A 251 -14.09 -6.48 -10.17
N GLU A 252 -15.39 -6.60 -10.49
CA GLU A 252 -15.88 -7.48 -11.55
C GLU A 252 -15.69 -6.89 -12.96
N ASP A 253 -15.52 -5.58 -13.06
CA ASP A 253 -15.34 -4.84 -14.32
C ASP A 253 -14.48 -3.59 -14.09
N PRO A 254 -13.15 -3.73 -13.96
CA PRO A 254 -12.24 -2.67 -13.55
C PRO A 254 -11.94 -1.67 -14.67
N LYS A 255 -12.94 -0.87 -15.04
CA LYS A 255 -12.82 0.13 -16.11
C LYS A 255 -11.91 1.28 -15.67
N LEU A 256 -10.90 1.54 -16.48
CA LEU A 256 -9.94 2.63 -16.28
C LEU A 256 -9.95 3.56 -17.48
N TYR A 257 -9.96 4.86 -17.21
CA TYR A 257 -9.77 5.90 -18.22
C TYR A 257 -8.29 6.18 -18.41
N ASP A 258 -7.81 6.17 -19.65
CA ASP A 258 -6.48 6.69 -20.00
C ASP A 258 -6.48 8.21 -19.99
N VAL A 259 -5.42 8.81 -19.45
CA VAL A 259 -5.22 10.26 -19.47
C VAL A 259 -3.87 10.61 -20.08
N THR A 260 -3.86 11.61 -20.94
CA THR A 260 -2.63 12.22 -21.43
C THR A 260 -2.62 13.70 -21.05
N PHE A 261 -1.58 14.09 -20.33
CA PHE A 261 -1.29 15.49 -20.00
C PHE A 261 -0.17 15.99 -20.91
N LYS A 262 -0.36 17.16 -21.51
CA LYS A 262 0.68 17.83 -22.31
C LYS A 262 0.83 19.25 -21.81
N VAL A 263 2.06 19.63 -21.49
CA VAL A 263 2.42 20.99 -21.07
C VAL A 263 2.91 21.76 -22.28
N TRP A 264 2.24 22.87 -22.59
CA TRP A 264 2.50 23.73 -23.73
C TRP A 264 2.98 25.11 -23.24
N LYS A 265 4.01 25.68 -23.87
CA LYS A 265 4.43 27.07 -23.67
C LYS A 265 4.57 27.77 -25.02
N SER A 266 3.80 28.85 -25.21
CA SER A 266 3.81 29.61 -26.47
C SER A 266 3.62 28.73 -27.72
N GLY A 267 2.80 27.68 -27.65
CA GLY A 267 2.53 26.74 -28.74
C GLY A 267 3.58 25.64 -28.96
N GLN A 268 4.62 25.60 -28.13
CA GLN A 268 5.62 24.52 -28.13
C GLN A 268 5.25 23.47 -27.03
N LEU A 269 5.25 22.18 -27.40
CA LEU A 269 5.10 21.09 -26.44
C LEU A 269 6.40 20.95 -25.63
N LEU A 270 6.30 21.11 -24.30
CA LEU A 270 7.42 20.95 -23.39
C LEU A 270 7.44 19.55 -22.75
N ASP A 271 6.33 19.15 -22.11
CA ASP A 271 6.24 17.90 -21.36
C ASP A 271 5.03 17.09 -21.79
N GLN A 272 5.14 15.78 -21.77
CA GLN A 272 4.03 14.85 -22.02
C GLN A 272 4.06 13.70 -21.05
N VAL A 273 2.96 13.55 -20.32
CA VAL A 273 2.79 12.58 -19.26
C VAL A 273 1.56 11.72 -19.55
N TYR A 274 1.71 10.41 -19.38
CA TYR A 274 0.60 9.46 -19.47
C TYR A 274 0.20 9.01 -18.07
N SER A 275 -1.09 8.85 -17.86
CA SER A 275 -1.70 8.47 -16.60
C SER A 275 -3.00 7.72 -16.83
N TYR A 276 -3.66 7.34 -15.75
CA TYR A 276 -5.00 6.73 -15.76
C TYR A 276 -5.72 7.01 -14.44
N PHE A 277 -7.04 6.83 -14.43
CA PHE A 277 -7.85 6.83 -13.21
C PHE A 277 -9.06 5.90 -13.35
N GLY A 278 -9.66 5.53 -12.22
CA GLY A 278 -10.94 4.82 -12.15
C GLY A 278 -12.03 5.69 -11.55
N MET A 279 -13.17 5.76 -12.21
CA MET A 279 -14.38 6.42 -11.66
C MET A 279 -15.03 5.48 -10.65
N ARG A 280 -14.96 5.82 -9.36
CA ARG A 280 -15.62 5.06 -8.29
C ARG A 280 -15.92 5.93 -7.09
N GLU A 281 -16.91 5.53 -6.29
CA GLU A 281 -17.27 6.13 -5.01
C GLU A 281 -17.33 5.05 -3.94
N ILE A 282 -16.73 5.31 -2.77
CA ILE A 282 -16.88 4.50 -1.56
C ILE A 282 -17.76 5.30 -0.59
N GLU A 283 -18.82 4.69 -0.11
CA GLU A 283 -19.78 5.32 0.79
C GLU A 283 -20.07 4.40 1.98
N ILE A 284 -20.23 4.97 3.16
CA ILE A 284 -20.77 4.28 4.33
C ILE A 284 -22.18 4.76 4.56
N ARG A 285 -23.14 3.84 4.54
CA ARG A 285 -24.55 4.13 4.76
C ARG A 285 -25.24 2.98 5.47
N ASP A 286 -25.96 3.30 6.54
CA ASP A 286 -26.76 2.35 7.33
C ASP A 286 -25.96 1.11 7.79
N GLY A 287 -24.71 1.35 8.26
CA GLY A 287 -23.81 0.28 8.73
C GLY A 287 -23.25 -0.61 7.63
N ASN A 288 -23.38 -0.22 6.36
CA ASN A 288 -22.82 -0.93 5.21
C ASN A 288 -21.78 -0.09 4.48
N ILE A 289 -20.83 -0.76 3.84
CA ILE A 289 -19.89 -0.16 2.90
C ILE A 289 -20.47 -0.37 1.49
N LEU A 290 -20.56 0.71 0.74
CA LEU A 290 -21.06 0.70 -0.63
C LEU A 290 -19.94 1.08 -1.60
N LEU A 291 -19.84 0.35 -2.70
CA LEU A 291 -19.04 0.72 -3.86
C LEU A 291 -19.99 1.13 -4.98
N ASN A 292 -19.87 2.38 -5.44
CA ASN A 292 -20.76 2.93 -6.48
C ASN A 292 -22.26 2.80 -6.13
N GLY A 293 -22.61 3.00 -4.86
CA GLY A 293 -23.97 2.90 -4.36
C GLY A 293 -24.49 1.48 -4.11
N ILE A 294 -23.69 0.43 -4.39
CA ILE A 294 -24.05 -0.97 -4.22
C ILE A 294 -23.35 -1.53 -2.97
N PRO A 295 -24.05 -2.25 -2.06
CA PRO A 295 -23.43 -2.87 -0.90
C PRO A 295 -22.31 -3.83 -1.32
N LEU A 296 -21.12 -3.62 -0.72
CA LEU A 296 -19.92 -4.39 -0.97
C LEU A 296 -19.62 -5.29 0.23
N TYR A 297 -19.76 -6.61 0.08
CA TYR A 297 -19.26 -7.55 1.06
C TYR A 297 -17.78 -7.84 0.79
N GLN A 298 -16.90 -7.42 1.72
CA GLN A 298 -15.46 -7.55 1.54
C GLN A 298 -14.98 -8.93 1.98
N LYS A 299 -14.43 -9.70 1.04
CA LYS A 299 -13.74 -10.98 1.26
C LYS A 299 -12.26 -10.73 1.09
N LEU A 300 -11.58 -10.33 2.18
CA LEU A 300 -10.19 -9.94 2.15
C LEU A 300 -9.27 -11.05 2.67
N ILE A 301 -8.01 -10.95 2.28
CA ILE A 301 -6.93 -11.75 2.82
C ILE A 301 -5.77 -10.84 3.23
N LEU A 302 -5.11 -11.16 4.35
CA LEU A 302 -3.94 -10.43 4.83
C LEU A 302 -2.72 -10.81 3.98
N ASP A 303 -2.00 -9.80 3.48
CA ASP A 303 -0.81 -9.96 2.66
C ASP A 303 0.33 -9.10 3.19
N GLN A 304 1.35 -9.74 3.76
CA GLN A 304 2.55 -9.07 4.25
C GLN A 304 3.55 -8.75 3.12
N GLY A 305 3.41 -9.33 1.94
CA GLY A 305 4.24 -9.05 0.77
C GLY A 305 5.71 -9.41 0.95
N TYR A 306 6.00 -10.61 1.48
CA TYR A 306 7.35 -11.14 1.61
C TYR A 306 7.59 -12.27 0.62
N TRP A 307 8.82 -12.37 0.11
CA TRP A 307 9.29 -13.46 -0.74
C TRP A 307 10.52 -14.13 -0.13
N GLU A 308 10.73 -15.43 -0.41
CA GLU A 308 11.84 -16.19 0.16
C GLU A 308 13.20 -15.59 -0.20
N GLU A 309 13.40 -15.26 -1.48
CA GLU A 309 14.68 -14.83 -2.03
C GLU A 309 14.97 -13.33 -1.84
N SER A 310 13.94 -12.52 -1.58
CA SER A 310 14.05 -11.06 -1.68
C SER A 310 13.32 -10.28 -0.57
N HIS A 311 12.78 -10.97 0.42
CA HIS A 311 12.04 -10.40 1.56
C HIS A 311 10.96 -9.39 1.12
N LEU A 312 11.05 -8.11 1.51
CA LEU A 312 10.07 -7.08 1.17
C LEU A 312 10.04 -6.69 -0.31
N THR A 313 11.12 -6.92 -1.04
CA THR A 313 11.22 -6.53 -2.44
C THR A 313 10.61 -7.58 -3.35
N PRO A 314 9.63 -7.25 -4.21
CA PRO A 314 9.13 -8.21 -5.18
C PRO A 314 10.26 -8.65 -6.13
N PRO A 315 10.42 -9.96 -6.41
CA PRO A 315 11.50 -10.43 -7.25
C PRO A 315 11.38 -9.96 -8.71
N THR A 316 10.16 -9.85 -9.23
CA THR A 316 9.84 -9.35 -10.58
C THR A 316 8.45 -8.73 -10.60
N GLU A 317 8.11 -8.02 -11.67
CA GLU A 317 6.74 -7.51 -11.88
C GLU A 317 5.75 -8.67 -12.09
N GLU A 318 6.17 -9.74 -12.75
CA GLU A 318 5.36 -10.95 -12.94
C GLU A 318 4.97 -11.61 -11.61
N ALA A 319 5.85 -11.58 -10.61
CA ALA A 319 5.54 -12.10 -9.28
C ALA A 319 4.41 -11.31 -8.60
N LEU A 320 4.35 -9.99 -8.79
CA LEU A 320 3.24 -9.16 -8.32
C LEU A 320 1.91 -9.53 -8.98
N ILE A 321 1.94 -9.75 -10.29
CA ILE A 321 0.78 -10.16 -11.08
C ILE A 321 0.29 -11.54 -10.62
N GLU A 322 1.21 -12.48 -10.43
CA GLU A 322 0.91 -13.84 -10.00
C GLU A 322 0.28 -13.88 -8.61
N ASP A 323 0.75 -13.06 -7.65
CA ASP A 323 0.16 -12.97 -6.31
C ASP A 323 -1.31 -12.52 -6.40
N ILE A 324 -1.63 -11.49 -7.20
CA ILE A 324 -3.01 -11.03 -7.40
C ILE A 324 -3.88 -12.13 -8.01
N ASP A 325 -3.39 -12.83 -9.04
CA ASP A 325 -4.13 -13.90 -9.70
C ASP A 325 -4.39 -15.08 -8.75
N LYS A 326 -3.42 -15.43 -7.92
CA LYS A 326 -3.55 -16.46 -6.89
C LYS A 326 -4.56 -16.10 -5.82
N ILE A 327 -4.58 -14.84 -5.38
CA ILE A 327 -5.57 -14.34 -4.42
C ILE A 327 -6.98 -14.41 -5.01
N HIS A 328 -7.16 -14.01 -6.26
CA HIS A 328 -8.44 -14.17 -6.97
C HIS A 328 -8.86 -15.64 -7.12
N ALA A 329 -7.91 -16.54 -7.40
CA ALA A 329 -8.18 -17.97 -7.52
C ALA A 329 -8.67 -18.61 -6.21
N LEU A 330 -8.31 -18.02 -5.05
CA LEU A 330 -8.83 -18.39 -3.73
C LEU A 330 -10.22 -17.82 -3.43
N GLY A 331 -10.80 -16.97 -4.31
CA GLY A 331 -12.13 -16.37 -4.16
C GLY A 331 -12.19 -15.12 -3.32
N TYR A 332 -11.08 -14.48 -3.03
CA TYR A 332 -11.02 -13.16 -2.40
C TYR A 332 -11.23 -12.04 -3.42
N ASN A 333 -11.87 -10.95 -3.01
CA ASN A 333 -12.06 -9.76 -3.84
C ASN A 333 -11.17 -8.58 -3.43
N GLY A 334 -10.32 -8.79 -2.41
CA GLY A 334 -9.40 -7.77 -1.94
C GLY A 334 -8.40 -8.32 -0.92
N LEU A 335 -7.50 -7.45 -0.51
CA LEU A 335 -6.46 -7.75 0.46
C LEU A 335 -6.21 -6.56 1.40
N ARG A 336 -5.67 -6.85 2.57
CA ARG A 336 -4.98 -5.89 3.40
C ARG A 336 -3.48 -6.01 3.13
N LYS A 337 -2.86 -4.97 2.59
CA LYS A 337 -1.39 -4.91 2.45
C LYS A 337 -0.81 -4.52 3.80
N HIS A 338 -0.46 -5.55 4.57
CA HIS A 338 -0.27 -5.46 6.01
C HIS A 338 1.07 -4.83 6.39
N GLU A 339 0.99 -3.70 7.08
CA GLU A 339 2.11 -2.92 7.61
C GLU A 339 3.25 -2.66 6.59
N LYS A 340 2.88 -2.58 5.31
CA LYS A 340 3.80 -2.38 4.20
C LYS A 340 3.21 -1.46 3.14
N VAL A 341 4.00 -0.49 2.70
CA VAL A 341 3.70 0.29 1.49
C VAL A 341 4.29 -0.45 0.29
N GLU A 342 3.42 -1.00 -0.54
CA GLU A 342 3.85 -1.85 -1.64
C GLU A 342 4.42 -1.04 -2.82
N ASP A 343 5.08 -1.72 -3.75
CA ASP A 343 5.51 -1.18 -5.03
C ASP A 343 4.29 -0.62 -5.81
N GLU A 344 4.40 0.56 -6.42
CA GLU A 344 3.29 1.19 -7.14
C GLU A 344 2.81 0.34 -8.32
N ARG A 345 3.68 -0.50 -8.89
CA ARG A 345 3.30 -1.48 -9.94
C ARG A 345 2.32 -2.53 -9.42
N PHE A 346 2.41 -2.95 -8.15
CA PHE A 346 1.41 -3.82 -7.54
C PHE A 346 0.04 -3.13 -7.48
N LEU A 347 -0.01 -1.88 -7.03
CA LEU A 347 -1.25 -1.10 -6.99
C LEU A 347 -1.83 -0.90 -8.39
N TYR A 348 -0.97 -0.63 -9.39
CA TYR A 348 -1.37 -0.58 -10.79
C TYR A 348 -2.05 -1.88 -11.25
N TRP A 349 -1.47 -3.04 -10.93
CA TRP A 349 -2.06 -4.31 -11.31
C TRP A 349 -3.32 -4.64 -10.51
N CYS A 350 -3.44 -4.17 -9.26
CA CYS A 350 -4.69 -4.21 -8.52
C CYS A 350 -5.77 -3.34 -9.18
N ASP A 351 -5.41 -2.14 -9.66
CA ASP A 351 -6.33 -1.28 -10.41
C ASP A 351 -6.83 -1.95 -11.71
N VAL A 352 -5.93 -2.60 -12.44
CA VAL A 352 -6.20 -3.29 -13.72
C VAL A 352 -7.04 -4.55 -13.53
N LYS A 353 -6.77 -5.30 -12.46
CA LYS A 353 -7.38 -6.62 -12.21
C LYS A 353 -8.58 -6.58 -11.27
N GLY A 354 -8.92 -5.41 -10.72
CA GLY A 354 -10.07 -5.25 -9.84
C GLY A 354 -9.85 -5.80 -8.43
N MET A 355 -8.63 -5.81 -7.91
CA MET A 355 -8.32 -6.23 -6.55
C MET A 355 -8.49 -5.05 -5.58
N LEU A 356 -9.38 -5.17 -4.60
CA LEU A 356 -9.53 -4.16 -3.55
C LEU A 356 -8.33 -4.16 -2.60
N VAL A 357 -7.88 -2.99 -2.17
CA VAL A 357 -6.72 -2.85 -1.29
C VAL A 357 -7.07 -1.98 -0.09
N TRP A 358 -6.76 -2.48 1.12
CA TRP A 358 -6.56 -1.64 2.29
C TRP A 358 -5.07 -1.33 2.37
N SER A 359 -4.74 -0.05 2.38
CA SER A 359 -3.36 0.42 2.46
C SER A 359 -3.03 0.79 3.89
N GLU A 360 -2.04 0.11 4.45
CA GLU A 360 -1.63 0.25 5.84
C GLU A 360 -0.29 0.98 5.96
N ALA A 361 -0.12 1.69 7.08
CA ALA A 361 1.18 2.24 7.44
C ALA A 361 2.09 1.16 8.03
N PRO A 362 3.41 1.25 7.83
CA PRO A 362 4.35 0.48 8.63
C PRO A 362 4.32 0.97 10.08
N SER A 363 4.14 0.06 11.04
CA SER A 363 4.07 0.41 12.45
C SER A 363 5.41 0.81 13.04
N THR A 364 5.37 1.69 14.06
CA THR A 364 6.43 1.85 15.07
C THR A 364 6.13 0.96 16.27
N TYR A 365 7.08 0.83 17.21
CA TYR A 365 6.90 -0.05 18.40
C TYR A 365 7.16 0.66 19.73
N ARG A 366 7.26 1.99 19.66
CA ARG A 366 7.40 2.87 20.81
C ARG A 366 6.55 4.12 20.58
N PHE A 367 6.20 4.83 21.65
CA PHE A 367 5.48 6.10 21.59
C PHE A 367 6.27 7.19 22.30
N ASP A 368 6.67 8.22 21.54
CA ASP A 368 7.33 9.44 22.04
C ASP A 368 7.18 10.57 20.99
N ASP A 369 7.82 11.71 21.22
CA ASP A 369 7.75 12.87 20.31
C ASP A 369 8.38 12.57 18.95
N ASP A 370 9.48 11.82 18.91
CA ASP A 370 10.19 11.46 17.68
C ASP A 370 9.28 10.58 16.78
N VAL A 371 8.53 9.66 17.39
CA VAL A 371 7.55 8.83 16.69
C VAL A 371 6.42 9.66 16.09
N ILE A 372 5.88 10.61 16.85
CA ILE A 372 4.78 11.48 16.38
C ILE A 372 5.21 12.21 15.11
N GLU A 373 6.43 12.76 15.09
CA GLU A 373 6.96 13.49 13.95
C GLU A 373 7.23 12.55 12.75
N ALA A 374 8.03 11.51 12.95
CA ALA A 374 8.46 10.59 11.90
C ALA A 374 7.26 9.89 11.23
N PHE A 375 6.38 9.31 12.05
CA PHE A 375 5.19 8.60 11.56
C PHE A 375 4.23 9.53 10.81
N SER A 376 3.94 10.73 11.37
CA SER A 376 3.00 11.65 10.72
C SER A 376 3.50 12.10 9.35
N ARG A 377 4.79 12.45 9.24
CA ARG A 377 5.38 12.88 7.98
C ARG A 377 5.31 11.78 6.92
N GLU A 378 5.79 10.59 7.25
CA GLU A 378 5.85 9.47 6.31
C GLU A 378 4.44 9.01 5.91
N TRP A 379 3.51 8.88 6.87
CA TRP A 379 2.12 8.51 6.57
C TRP A 379 1.43 9.46 5.61
N LEU A 380 1.54 10.77 5.82
CA LEU A 380 0.91 11.77 4.96
C LEU A 380 1.50 11.77 3.54
N SER A 381 2.81 11.52 3.42
CA SER A 381 3.48 11.32 2.14
C SER A 381 2.96 10.07 1.41
N ILE A 382 2.79 8.95 2.12
CA ILE A 382 2.25 7.71 1.59
C ILE A 382 0.82 7.90 1.06
N VAL A 383 -0.05 8.55 1.84
CA VAL A 383 -1.44 8.83 1.41
C VAL A 383 -1.46 9.71 0.15
N LYS A 384 -0.61 10.74 0.09
CA LYS A 384 -0.49 11.60 -1.10
C LYS A 384 0.04 10.82 -2.30
N GLN A 385 1.09 10.03 -2.11
CA GLN A 385 1.72 9.23 -3.17
C GLN A 385 0.71 8.28 -3.83
N ASN A 386 -0.09 7.59 -3.03
CA ASN A 386 -0.99 6.52 -3.49
C ASN A 386 -2.43 6.98 -3.72
N TYR A 387 -2.71 8.29 -3.63
CA TYR A 387 -4.06 8.86 -3.68
C TYR A 387 -4.87 8.44 -4.91
N ASN A 388 -4.23 8.40 -6.08
CA ASN A 388 -4.93 8.23 -7.35
C ASN A 388 -5.35 6.78 -7.67
N HIS A 389 -4.89 5.78 -6.89
CA HIS A 389 -5.21 4.36 -7.14
C HIS A 389 -6.67 4.03 -6.80
N PRO A 390 -7.51 3.65 -7.77
CA PRO A 390 -8.90 3.27 -7.48
C PRO A 390 -9.03 2.00 -6.65
N CYS A 391 -8.07 1.07 -6.68
CA CYS A 391 -8.08 -0.16 -5.90
C CYS A 391 -8.00 0.10 -4.39
N ILE A 392 -7.34 1.17 -3.95
CA ILE A 392 -7.28 1.53 -2.53
C ILE A 392 -8.65 2.04 -2.11
N ILE A 393 -9.30 1.32 -1.20
CA ILE A 393 -10.63 1.63 -0.69
C ILE A 393 -10.66 2.03 0.79
N VAL A 394 -9.58 1.77 1.54
CA VAL A 394 -9.45 2.09 2.97
C VAL A 394 -8.00 2.48 3.28
N TRP A 395 -7.84 3.44 4.19
CA TRP A 395 -6.56 3.80 4.82
C TRP A 395 -6.51 3.29 6.26
N THR A 396 -5.40 2.64 6.64
CA THR A 396 -5.21 2.07 7.98
C THR A 396 -3.87 2.53 8.57
N PRO A 397 -3.84 3.64 9.33
CA PRO A 397 -2.59 4.16 9.90
C PRO A 397 -2.02 3.32 11.03
N PHE A 398 -2.85 2.68 11.87
CA PHE A 398 -2.35 1.84 12.98
C PHE A 398 -2.99 0.46 12.92
N ASN A 399 -2.26 -0.54 13.39
CA ASN A 399 -2.70 -1.90 13.56
C ASN A 399 -2.39 -2.37 14.98
N GLU A 400 -3.37 -3.01 15.64
CA GLU A 400 -3.18 -3.71 16.92
C GLU A 400 -2.50 -2.88 18.02
N SER A 401 -2.72 -1.58 18.01
CA SER A 401 -2.11 -0.63 18.95
C SER A 401 -0.58 -0.59 18.93
N TRP A 402 0.07 -1.14 17.87
CA TRP A 402 1.51 -1.00 17.69
C TRP A 402 1.87 0.49 17.54
N GLY A 403 2.92 0.92 18.23
CA GLY A 403 3.34 2.32 18.30
C GLY A 403 2.50 3.21 19.23
N ILE A 404 1.36 2.71 19.70
CA ILE A 404 0.42 3.38 20.61
C ILE A 404 -0.07 2.42 21.72
N PRO A 405 0.85 1.76 22.46
CA PRO A 405 0.50 0.58 23.27
C PRO A 405 -0.45 0.86 24.45
N GLN A 406 -0.69 2.12 24.80
CA GLN A 406 -1.58 2.55 25.88
C GLN A 406 -2.80 3.34 25.37
N VAL A 407 -3.10 3.27 24.05
CA VAL A 407 -4.19 4.04 23.44
C VAL A 407 -5.54 3.82 24.13
N ARG A 408 -5.74 2.66 24.76
CA ARG A 408 -6.97 2.37 25.49
C ARG A 408 -7.25 3.41 26.58
N THR A 409 -6.23 3.87 27.33
CA THR A 409 -6.39 4.73 28.51
C THR A 409 -5.60 6.03 28.47
N ASP A 410 -4.54 6.09 27.66
CA ASP A 410 -3.68 7.26 27.55
C ASP A 410 -4.25 8.27 26.54
N LYS A 411 -4.71 9.39 27.07
CA LYS A 411 -5.30 10.47 26.30
C LYS A 411 -4.37 11.04 25.22
N ARG A 412 -3.08 11.09 25.45
CA ARG A 412 -2.11 11.59 24.48
C ARG A 412 -2.01 10.68 23.25
N GLN A 413 -1.99 9.35 23.46
CA GLN A 413 -2.01 8.38 22.38
C GLN A 413 -3.34 8.39 21.62
N GLN A 414 -4.46 8.55 22.33
CA GLN A 414 -5.78 8.74 21.70
C GLN A 414 -5.79 10.00 20.83
N ASP A 415 -5.29 11.12 21.33
CA ASP A 415 -5.24 12.38 20.58
C ASP A 415 -4.35 12.28 19.35
N PHE A 416 -3.27 11.50 19.41
CA PHE A 416 -2.42 11.22 18.26
C PHE A 416 -3.18 10.44 17.17
N THR A 417 -3.88 9.36 17.53
CA THR A 417 -4.67 8.59 16.54
C THR A 417 -5.77 9.43 15.91
N VAL A 418 -6.45 10.27 16.71
CA VAL A 418 -7.48 11.20 16.23
C VAL A 418 -6.88 12.25 15.30
N GLY A 419 -5.70 12.77 15.63
CA GLY A 419 -4.96 13.70 14.77
C GLY A 419 -4.62 13.09 13.41
N ILE A 420 -4.08 11.87 13.39
CA ILE A 420 -3.76 11.13 12.16
C ILE A 420 -5.03 10.86 11.34
N TYR A 421 -6.14 10.46 11.97
CA TYR A 421 -7.42 10.28 11.29
C TYR A 421 -7.83 11.54 10.54
N TYR A 422 -7.89 12.70 11.22
CA TYR A 422 -8.35 13.94 10.57
C TYR A 422 -7.36 14.49 9.54
N MET A 423 -6.05 14.32 9.73
CA MET A 423 -5.05 14.67 8.72
C MET A 423 -5.19 13.81 7.47
N THR A 424 -5.44 12.51 7.63
CA THR A 424 -5.72 11.60 6.50
C THR A 424 -6.98 12.04 5.75
N LYS A 425 -8.08 12.33 6.48
CA LYS A 425 -9.33 12.83 5.88
C LYS A 425 -9.17 14.20 5.21
N ALA A 426 -8.25 15.04 5.68
CA ALA A 426 -7.97 16.33 5.04
C ALA A 426 -7.26 16.18 3.69
N ILE A 427 -6.43 15.13 3.51
CA ILE A 427 -5.81 14.79 2.23
C ILE A 427 -6.80 14.03 1.35
N ASP A 428 -7.51 13.05 1.91
CA ASP A 428 -8.44 12.16 1.20
C ASP A 428 -9.78 12.05 1.93
N ALA A 429 -10.72 12.86 1.51
CA ALA A 429 -12.08 12.84 2.03
C ALA A 429 -12.94 11.68 1.48
N MET A 430 -12.50 11.03 0.38
CA MET A 430 -13.30 10.01 -0.32
C MET A 430 -13.25 8.64 0.38
N ARG A 431 -12.09 8.28 0.95
CA ARG A 431 -11.91 6.94 1.51
C ARG A 431 -12.18 6.90 3.01
N PRO A 432 -12.79 5.81 3.49
CA PRO A 432 -12.80 5.48 4.92
C PRO A 432 -11.40 5.37 5.51
N VAL A 433 -11.30 5.69 6.80
CA VAL A 433 -10.10 5.54 7.61
C VAL A 433 -10.41 4.66 8.81
N ILE A 434 -9.63 3.62 9.00
CA ILE A 434 -9.62 2.77 10.20
C ILE A 434 -8.44 3.22 11.04
N CYS A 435 -8.68 3.97 12.11
CA CYS A 435 -7.59 4.61 12.85
C CYS A 435 -6.65 3.60 13.52
N ASN A 436 -7.17 2.46 13.99
CA ASN A 436 -6.40 1.39 14.64
C ASN A 436 -7.12 0.07 14.36
N ASP A 437 -6.57 -0.74 13.48
CA ASP A 437 -7.22 -1.97 13.06
C ASP A 437 -7.16 -3.03 14.15
N GLY A 438 -8.28 -3.71 14.38
CA GLY A 438 -8.39 -4.89 15.24
C GLY A 438 -8.96 -4.65 16.62
N TRP A 439 -8.58 -3.58 17.32
CA TRP A 439 -9.08 -3.23 18.65
C TRP A 439 -8.81 -1.78 19.05
N GLU A 440 -9.40 -1.38 20.19
CA GLU A 440 -9.10 -0.11 20.88
C GLU A 440 -9.24 1.13 19.97
N HIS A 441 -10.27 1.12 19.10
CA HIS A 441 -10.55 2.22 18.20
C HIS A 441 -10.83 3.53 18.93
N THR A 442 -10.29 4.62 18.43
CA THR A 442 -10.75 5.98 18.75
C THR A 442 -11.81 6.41 17.73
N VAL A 443 -11.47 7.27 16.77
CA VAL A 443 -12.35 7.64 15.66
C VAL A 443 -12.02 6.78 14.45
N SER A 444 -12.97 5.97 14.00
CA SER A 444 -12.84 5.14 12.79
C SER A 444 -14.15 5.17 12.00
N ASP A 445 -14.04 5.15 10.67
CA ASP A 445 -15.19 5.04 9.78
C ASP A 445 -15.76 3.62 9.75
N ILE A 446 -14.92 2.60 9.99
CA ILE A 446 -15.26 1.18 10.03
C ILE A 446 -14.78 0.63 11.39
N LEU A 447 -15.59 -0.15 12.05
CA LEU A 447 -15.18 -0.92 13.22
C LEU A 447 -14.61 -2.25 12.77
N THR A 448 -13.37 -2.51 13.15
CA THR A 448 -12.66 -3.74 12.82
C THR A 448 -12.26 -4.50 14.09
N LEU A 449 -12.31 -5.82 14.02
CA LEU A 449 -12.05 -6.69 15.17
C LEU A 449 -11.15 -7.86 14.73
N HIS A 450 -10.14 -8.18 15.55
CA HIS A 450 -9.29 -9.35 15.40
C HIS A 450 -9.70 -10.44 16.36
N ASP A 451 -9.96 -11.64 15.86
CA ASP A 451 -10.32 -12.77 16.69
C ASP A 451 -9.84 -14.09 16.08
N TYR A 452 -8.94 -14.75 16.76
CA TYR A 452 -8.35 -16.02 16.35
C TYR A 452 -8.98 -17.24 17.03
N GLU A 453 -10.24 -17.14 17.50
CA GLU A 453 -10.99 -18.30 18.01
C GLU A 453 -11.09 -19.38 16.93
N ALA A 454 -10.62 -20.56 17.28
CA ALA A 454 -10.51 -21.69 16.35
C ALA A 454 -11.84 -22.44 16.15
N ASP A 455 -12.77 -22.33 17.10
CA ASP A 455 -14.09 -22.95 17.04
C ASP A 455 -15.13 -21.97 16.50
N GLY A 456 -15.59 -22.22 15.26
CA GLY A 456 -16.58 -21.36 14.61
C GLY A 456 -17.90 -21.23 15.40
N ASN A 457 -18.34 -22.25 16.15
CA ASN A 457 -19.55 -22.17 16.97
C ASN A 457 -19.34 -21.26 18.17
N ARG A 458 -18.17 -21.33 18.83
CA ARG A 458 -17.82 -20.44 19.93
C ARG A 458 -17.73 -19.00 19.47
N LEU A 459 -17.03 -18.76 18.35
CA LEU A 459 -16.93 -17.45 17.74
C LEU A 459 -18.31 -16.88 17.42
N TYR A 460 -19.15 -17.63 16.70
CA TYR A 460 -20.50 -17.19 16.34
C TYR A 460 -21.35 -16.83 17.56
N ARG A 461 -21.40 -17.72 18.57
CA ARG A 461 -22.18 -17.48 19.80
C ARG A 461 -21.66 -16.23 20.53
N HIS A 462 -20.37 -16.10 20.70
CA HIS A 462 -19.76 -14.93 21.35
C HIS A 462 -20.22 -13.63 20.71
N TYR A 463 -20.09 -13.53 19.38
CA TYR A 463 -20.47 -12.33 18.66
C TYR A 463 -21.97 -12.10 18.56
N MET A 464 -22.80 -13.14 18.64
CA MET A 464 -24.25 -12.98 18.66
C MET A 464 -24.76 -12.63 20.06
N ASP A 465 -24.32 -13.36 21.08
CA ASP A 465 -24.82 -13.22 22.45
C ASP A 465 -24.27 -11.95 23.14
N CYS A 466 -23.02 -11.62 22.88
CA CYS A 466 -22.33 -10.45 23.46
C CYS A 466 -22.32 -9.22 22.57
N ARG A 467 -22.97 -9.23 21.40
CA ARG A 467 -22.96 -8.15 20.41
C ARG A 467 -23.06 -6.76 21.04
N GLU A 468 -24.15 -6.51 21.76
CA GLU A 468 -24.42 -5.19 22.34
C GLU A 468 -23.37 -4.81 23.40
N SER A 469 -22.90 -5.77 24.17
CA SER A 469 -21.86 -5.54 25.18
C SER A 469 -20.49 -5.27 24.59
N ILE A 470 -20.14 -5.93 23.48
CA ILE A 470 -18.91 -5.67 22.70
C ILE A 470 -18.99 -4.28 22.08
N LEU A 471 -20.06 -3.97 21.36
CA LEU A 471 -20.24 -2.70 20.67
C LEU A 471 -20.33 -1.50 21.62
N ASN A 472 -20.86 -1.70 22.83
CA ASN A 472 -20.89 -0.69 23.89
C ASN A 472 -19.64 -0.70 24.80
N ASN A 473 -18.60 -1.42 24.39
CA ASN A 473 -17.32 -1.50 25.12
C ASN A 473 -17.42 -1.98 26.59
N GLN A 474 -18.38 -2.84 26.87
CA GLN A 474 -18.64 -3.37 28.21
C GLN A 474 -17.87 -4.67 28.49
N VAL A 475 -17.61 -5.44 27.45
CA VAL A 475 -16.81 -6.66 27.50
C VAL A 475 -15.76 -6.66 26.38
N PRO A 476 -14.61 -7.34 26.54
CA PRO A 476 -13.67 -7.54 25.47
C PRO A 476 -14.29 -8.40 24.36
N HIS A 477 -13.88 -8.16 23.11
CA HIS A 477 -14.31 -8.98 21.97
C HIS A 477 -13.44 -10.22 21.78
N SER A 478 -12.16 -10.15 22.20
CA SER A 478 -11.22 -11.28 22.12
C SER A 478 -10.16 -11.13 23.21
N GLY A 479 -9.95 -12.16 24.04
CA GLY A 479 -9.00 -12.11 25.15
C GLY A 479 -9.28 -10.94 26.10
N GLU A 480 -8.32 -10.02 26.24
CA GLU A 480 -8.46 -8.79 27.03
C GLU A 480 -8.67 -7.54 26.16
N ARG A 481 -8.88 -7.71 24.82
CA ARG A 481 -8.98 -6.62 23.88
C ARG A 481 -10.40 -6.10 23.73
N PHE A 482 -10.55 -4.80 23.85
CA PHE A 482 -11.82 -4.09 23.70
C PHE A 482 -11.94 -3.49 22.30
N ALA A 483 -13.18 -3.34 21.83
CA ALA A 483 -13.44 -2.75 20.52
C ALA A 483 -13.01 -1.28 20.45
N PHE A 484 -13.15 -0.52 21.55
CA PHE A 484 -12.83 0.90 21.59
C PHE A 484 -11.89 1.25 22.75
N ALA A 485 -11.14 2.34 22.57
CA ALA A 485 -10.45 3.02 23.65
C ALA A 485 -11.46 3.66 24.63
N GLU A 486 -11.05 3.92 25.87
CA GLU A 486 -11.92 4.56 26.87
C GLU A 486 -12.37 5.95 26.39
N GLY A 487 -13.67 6.23 26.54
CA GLY A 487 -14.30 7.46 26.06
C GLY A 487 -14.82 7.38 24.62
N TYR A 488 -14.57 6.30 23.89
CA TYR A 488 -15.09 6.05 22.56
C TYR A 488 -16.09 4.89 22.56
N HIS A 489 -16.99 4.88 21.57
CA HIS A 489 -18.07 3.90 21.49
C HIS A 489 -18.57 3.76 20.05
N TYR A 490 -19.35 2.70 19.82
CA TYR A 490 -19.99 2.43 18.54
C TYR A 490 -21.00 3.51 18.16
N ARG A 491 -20.98 3.90 16.88
CA ARG A 491 -21.85 4.95 16.29
C ARG A 491 -22.58 4.48 15.04
N GLY A 492 -22.72 3.16 14.87
CA GLY A 492 -23.33 2.58 13.67
C GLY A 492 -22.36 2.32 12.52
N GLN A 493 -21.06 2.27 12.79
CA GLN A 493 -20.06 1.94 11.78
C GLN A 493 -20.30 0.55 11.19
N PRO A 494 -19.95 0.28 9.93
CA PRO A 494 -19.81 -1.09 9.42
C PRO A 494 -18.86 -1.90 10.29
N VAL A 495 -19.14 -3.20 10.47
CA VAL A 495 -18.30 -4.10 11.26
C VAL A 495 -17.64 -5.13 10.36
N ILE A 496 -16.32 -5.31 10.50
CA ILE A 496 -15.53 -6.30 9.78
C ILE A 496 -14.67 -7.09 10.77
N ILE A 497 -14.60 -8.40 10.63
CA ILE A 497 -13.59 -9.22 11.31
C ILE A 497 -12.34 -9.19 10.42
N SER A 498 -11.40 -8.32 10.77
CA SER A 498 -10.28 -7.97 9.91
C SER A 498 -9.03 -8.82 10.11
N GLU A 499 -9.02 -9.70 11.13
CA GLU A 499 -8.07 -10.81 11.23
C GLU A 499 -8.74 -12.00 11.93
N PHE A 500 -8.55 -13.18 11.34
CA PHE A 500 -8.98 -14.45 11.90
C PHE A 500 -8.28 -15.61 11.19
N GLY A 501 -8.37 -16.79 11.80
CA GLY A 501 -7.88 -18.03 11.20
C GLY A 501 -6.42 -18.31 11.54
N GLY A 502 -5.49 -18.00 10.66
CA GLY A 502 -4.06 -18.20 10.90
C GLY A 502 -3.67 -19.68 11.16
N ILE A 503 -4.28 -20.61 10.42
CA ILE A 503 -4.15 -22.05 10.65
C ILE A 503 -2.82 -22.57 10.10
N ALA A 504 -2.01 -23.23 10.95
CA ALA A 504 -0.74 -23.87 10.56
C ALA A 504 -0.85 -25.40 10.53
N PHE A 505 0.00 -26.03 9.71
CA PHE A 505 0.15 -27.50 9.64
C PHE A 505 1.22 -28.03 10.59
N THR A 506 1.07 -29.27 11.08
CA THR A 506 2.02 -29.93 11.99
C THR A 506 3.38 -30.28 11.37
N GLY A 507 3.52 -30.26 10.04
CA GLY A 507 4.77 -30.54 9.35
C GLY A 507 5.80 -29.40 9.39
N ASP A 508 5.40 -28.22 9.88
CA ASP A 508 6.26 -27.03 9.97
C ASP A 508 6.79 -26.87 11.41
N ASP A 509 7.77 -27.73 11.79
CA ASP A 509 8.23 -27.87 13.18
C ASP A 509 8.84 -26.60 13.78
N ASN A 510 9.41 -25.71 12.94
CA ASN A 510 10.09 -24.48 13.37
C ASN A 510 9.22 -23.22 13.26
N GLY A 511 7.98 -23.34 12.81
CA GLY A 511 7.07 -22.21 12.61
C GLY A 511 5.86 -22.25 13.55
N TRP A 512 5.09 -21.17 13.52
CA TRP A 512 3.90 -21.01 14.35
C TRP A 512 2.67 -20.56 13.53
N GLY A 513 1.49 -20.73 14.13
CA GLY A 513 0.20 -20.22 13.68
C GLY A 513 -0.75 -20.16 14.87
N TYR A 514 -1.99 -19.72 14.65
CA TYR A 514 -2.98 -19.54 15.70
C TYR A 514 -3.74 -20.83 16.01
N GLY A 515 -3.94 -21.11 17.29
CA GLY A 515 -4.58 -22.32 17.78
C GLY A 515 -3.74 -23.59 17.54
N ASP A 516 -4.35 -24.75 17.68
CA ASP A 516 -3.67 -26.02 17.46
C ASP A 516 -3.35 -26.21 15.98
N LYS A 517 -2.15 -26.76 15.67
CA LYS A 517 -1.77 -27.11 14.29
C LYS A 517 -2.64 -28.27 13.80
N VAL A 518 -3.02 -28.22 12.51
CA VAL A 518 -3.77 -29.29 11.85
C VAL A 518 -2.84 -30.32 11.22
N HIS A 519 -3.31 -31.57 11.12
CA HIS A 519 -2.47 -32.68 10.65
C HIS A 519 -2.56 -32.94 9.15
N ASN A 520 -3.63 -32.48 8.50
CA ASN A 520 -3.87 -32.77 7.08
C ASN A 520 -4.83 -31.73 6.46
N GLU A 521 -4.98 -31.80 5.15
CA GLU A 521 -5.84 -30.91 4.37
C GLU A 521 -7.32 -30.97 4.81
N GLU A 522 -7.83 -32.13 5.20
CA GLU A 522 -9.22 -32.29 5.59
C GLU A 522 -9.53 -31.53 6.88
N GLU A 523 -8.68 -31.67 7.90
CA GLU A 523 -8.77 -30.91 9.15
C GLU A 523 -8.65 -29.41 8.90
N PHE A 524 -7.71 -29.00 8.04
CA PHE A 524 -7.55 -27.61 7.65
C PHE A 524 -8.85 -27.05 7.05
N LEU A 525 -9.38 -27.71 6.01
CA LEU A 525 -10.57 -27.26 5.29
C LEU A 525 -11.82 -27.26 6.19
N LEU A 526 -11.94 -28.23 7.09
CA LEU A 526 -13.03 -28.27 8.05
C LEU A 526 -13.00 -27.05 8.98
N ARG A 527 -11.84 -26.75 9.57
CA ARG A 527 -11.66 -25.59 10.46
C ARG A 527 -11.83 -24.29 9.69
N PHE A 528 -11.19 -24.14 8.53
CA PHE A 528 -11.33 -22.95 7.67
C PHE A 528 -12.79 -22.68 7.32
N ARG A 529 -13.53 -23.71 6.88
CA ARG A 529 -14.97 -23.61 6.57
C ARG A 529 -15.78 -23.17 7.78
N ASN A 530 -15.58 -23.81 8.94
CA ASN A 530 -16.37 -23.56 10.14
C ASN A 530 -16.20 -22.11 10.64
N ILE A 531 -14.97 -21.61 10.74
CA ILE A 531 -14.73 -20.24 11.21
C ILE A 531 -15.16 -19.20 10.18
N THR A 532 -14.88 -19.41 8.89
CA THR A 532 -15.26 -18.48 7.82
C THR A 532 -16.79 -18.38 7.71
N GLN A 533 -17.50 -19.51 7.75
CA GLN A 533 -18.95 -19.52 7.68
C GLN A 533 -19.59 -18.91 8.94
N ALA A 534 -19.00 -19.11 10.11
CA ALA A 534 -19.43 -18.47 11.35
C ALA A 534 -19.43 -16.94 11.21
N ILE A 535 -18.34 -16.36 10.73
CA ILE A 535 -18.22 -14.91 10.48
C ILE A 535 -19.24 -14.45 9.43
N LYS A 536 -19.35 -15.16 8.31
CA LYS A 536 -20.30 -14.83 7.23
C LYS A 536 -21.75 -14.84 7.71
N ASN A 537 -22.10 -15.66 8.68
CA ASN A 537 -23.44 -15.75 9.22
C ASN A 537 -23.79 -14.65 10.25
N LEU A 538 -22.81 -13.88 10.75
CA LEU A 538 -23.07 -12.71 11.58
C LEU A 538 -23.81 -11.65 10.78
N PRO A 539 -25.07 -11.29 11.12
CA PRO A 539 -25.92 -10.48 10.24
C PRO A 539 -25.45 -9.03 10.08
N TYR A 540 -24.69 -8.52 11.06
CA TYR A 540 -24.20 -7.15 11.11
C TYR A 540 -22.75 -7.00 10.64
N VAL A 541 -22.08 -8.09 10.28
CA VAL A 541 -20.71 -8.10 9.73
C VAL A 541 -20.77 -7.99 8.21
N CYS A 542 -20.09 -7.00 7.64
CA CYS A 542 -20.12 -6.71 6.22
C CYS A 542 -18.83 -7.09 5.48
N GLY A 543 -17.94 -7.85 6.12
CA GLY A 543 -16.71 -8.34 5.51
C GLY A 543 -15.83 -9.09 6.50
N TYR A 544 -14.80 -9.70 5.95
CA TYR A 544 -13.76 -10.38 6.72
C TYR A 544 -12.40 -10.29 6.02
N CYS A 545 -11.32 -10.52 6.80
CA CYS A 545 -9.98 -10.70 6.26
C CYS A 545 -9.30 -11.90 6.93
N TYR A 546 -8.97 -12.91 6.15
CA TYR A 546 -8.30 -14.12 6.61
C TYR A 546 -6.78 -13.92 6.75
N THR A 547 -6.18 -14.40 7.81
CA THR A 547 -4.73 -14.43 8.03
C THR A 547 -4.18 -15.81 7.66
N GLN A 548 -3.36 -16.02 6.59
CA GLN A 548 -2.90 -14.99 5.62
C GLN A 548 -2.63 -15.63 4.25
N VAL A 549 -2.16 -14.83 3.29
CA VAL A 549 -1.93 -15.26 1.91
C VAL A 549 -0.81 -16.28 1.79
N SER A 550 0.34 -15.98 2.37
CA SER A 550 1.54 -16.85 2.31
C SER A 550 2.27 -16.88 3.64
N ASP A 551 3.05 -17.93 3.85
CA ASP A 551 3.99 -17.98 4.96
C ASP A 551 4.99 -16.83 4.88
N VAL A 552 5.45 -16.39 6.05
CA VAL A 552 6.53 -15.41 6.18
C VAL A 552 7.50 -15.89 7.26
N GLN A 553 8.66 -16.37 6.85
CA GLN A 553 9.73 -16.87 7.73
C GLN A 553 9.19 -17.84 8.82
N GLN A 554 9.19 -17.46 10.12
CA GLN A 554 8.68 -18.30 11.20
C GLN A 554 7.16 -18.35 11.33
N GLU A 555 6.42 -17.52 10.63
CA GLU A 555 4.96 -17.53 10.61
C GLU A 555 4.45 -18.38 9.45
N VAL A 556 3.98 -19.61 9.76
CA VAL A 556 3.69 -20.66 8.76
C VAL A 556 2.19 -20.94 8.63
N ASN A 557 1.38 -19.90 8.65
CA ASN A 557 -0.08 -19.95 8.64
C ASN A 557 -0.73 -19.46 7.33
N GLY A 558 0.08 -19.27 6.28
CA GLY A 558 -0.42 -18.89 4.96
C GLY A 558 -1.25 -19.98 4.28
N LEU A 559 -2.14 -19.58 3.37
CA LEU A 559 -2.81 -20.48 2.42
C LEU A 559 -1.83 -21.01 1.35
N MET A 560 -0.72 -20.30 1.16
CA MET A 560 0.43 -20.70 0.35
C MET A 560 1.68 -20.76 1.24
N ASP A 561 2.68 -21.54 0.81
CA ASP A 561 4.02 -21.42 1.38
C ASP A 561 4.71 -20.13 0.91
N ILE A 562 5.91 -19.84 1.43
CA ILE A 562 6.70 -18.65 1.06
C ILE A 562 7.06 -18.61 -0.43
N ARG A 563 7.05 -19.75 -1.13
CA ARG A 563 7.29 -19.90 -2.58
C ARG A 563 6.02 -19.80 -3.41
N ARG A 564 4.91 -19.38 -2.80
CA ARG A 564 3.59 -19.22 -3.43
C ARG A 564 2.97 -20.53 -3.93
N LYS A 565 3.36 -21.67 -3.37
CA LYS A 565 2.69 -22.94 -3.63
C LYS A 565 1.50 -23.09 -2.67
N TYR A 566 0.31 -23.37 -3.21
CA TYR A 566 -0.87 -23.64 -2.38
C TYR A 566 -0.64 -24.82 -1.44
N LYS A 567 -0.99 -24.67 -0.17
CA LYS A 567 -0.95 -25.75 0.83
C LYS A 567 -2.17 -26.64 0.77
N THR A 568 -3.28 -26.14 0.19
CA THR A 568 -4.53 -26.84 -0.03
C THR A 568 -5.05 -26.54 -1.43
N ASP A 569 -6.03 -27.33 -1.89
CA ASP A 569 -6.68 -27.07 -3.19
C ASP A 569 -7.38 -25.68 -3.19
N PRO A 570 -6.93 -24.72 -4.02
CA PRO A 570 -7.51 -23.38 -4.06
C PRO A 570 -9.01 -23.37 -4.42
N ALA A 571 -9.50 -24.36 -5.19
CA ALA A 571 -10.90 -24.46 -5.53
C ALA A 571 -11.78 -24.74 -4.30
N LYS A 572 -11.29 -25.50 -3.31
CA LYS A 572 -12.00 -25.77 -2.07
C LYS A 572 -12.07 -24.54 -1.16
N ILE A 573 -11.01 -23.71 -1.14
CA ILE A 573 -11.01 -22.42 -0.45
C ILE A 573 -12.00 -21.47 -1.12
N LYS A 574 -11.95 -21.38 -2.45
CA LYS A 574 -12.87 -20.56 -3.25
C LYS A 574 -14.34 -20.95 -2.99
N GLU A 575 -14.65 -22.24 -2.94
CA GLU A 575 -15.99 -22.74 -2.63
C GLU A 575 -16.51 -22.17 -1.30
N VAL A 576 -15.68 -22.14 -0.26
CA VAL A 576 -16.05 -21.57 1.04
C VAL A 576 -16.24 -20.05 0.94
N ASN A 577 -15.35 -19.35 0.24
CA ASN A 577 -15.43 -17.91 0.07
C ASN A 577 -16.62 -17.48 -0.80
N ASP A 578 -17.03 -18.28 -1.77
CA ASP A 578 -18.17 -17.98 -2.64
C ASP A 578 -19.51 -18.48 -2.09
N ALA A 579 -19.51 -19.40 -1.10
CA ALA A 579 -20.72 -19.86 -0.45
C ALA A 579 -21.55 -18.68 0.10
N GLY A 580 -22.86 -18.72 -0.09
CA GLY A 580 -23.78 -17.70 0.41
C GLY A 580 -23.81 -17.58 1.91
N ARG A 581 -24.39 -16.48 2.42
CA ARG A 581 -24.72 -16.30 3.84
C ARG A 581 -25.93 -17.16 4.19
N ASN A 582 -25.80 -18.03 5.18
CA ASN A 582 -26.93 -18.82 5.70
C ASN A 582 -27.59 -18.09 6.87
N LEU A 583 -28.23 -16.97 6.64
CA LEU A 583 -28.86 -16.13 7.65
C LEU A 583 -30.05 -16.79 8.41
N GLY A 584 -30.40 -18.04 8.11
CA GLY A 584 -31.57 -18.73 8.67
C GLY A 584 -31.30 -20.04 9.41
N LEU A 585 -30.06 -20.47 9.54
CA LEU A 585 -29.74 -21.70 10.26
C LEU A 585 -28.84 -21.40 11.44
N ALA A 586 -29.40 -21.43 12.64
CA ALA A 586 -28.57 -21.67 13.83
C ALA A 586 -27.84 -23.02 13.63
N PRO A 587 -26.53 -23.11 13.97
CA PRO A 587 -25.82 -24.38 13.88
C PRO A 587 -26.29 -25.34 14.97
N ASP A 588 -27.47 -25.90 14.77
CA ASP A 588 -27.93 -27.02 15.59
C ASP A 588 -27.47 -28.32 14.94
N ARG A 589 -26.23 -28.68 15.21
CA ARG A 589 -25.82 -30.09 15.28
C ARG A 589 -24.47 -30.17 16.01
N GLU A 590 -24.56 -30.71 17.21
CA GLU A 590 -23.43 -31.33 17.89
C GLU A 590 -22.82 -32.35 16.89
N ILE A 591 -21.57 -32.13 16.51
CA ILE A 591 -20.76 -33.18 15.95
C ILE A 591 -20.09 -33.84 17.16
N SER A 592 -20.66 -35.02 17.50
CA SER A 592 -20.13 -35.96 18.51
C SER A 592 -18.79 -36.53 18.03
#